data_9dc636d76b408cbba2ef498f36d26d94
#
_entry.id   9dc636d76b408cbba2ef498f36d26d94
#
_cell.length_a   1.000
_cell.length_b   1.000
_cell.length_c   1.000
_cell.angle_alpha   90.00
_cell.angle_beta   90.00
_cell.angle_gamma   90.00
#
_symmetry.space_group_name_H-M   'P 1'
#
loop_
_entity.id
_entity.type
_entity.pdbx_description
1 polymer ?
#
loop_
_entity_poly.entity_id
_entity_poly.type
_entity_poly.pdbx_seq_one_letter_code
_entity_poly.pdbx_strand_id
1 'polypeptide(L)'
;MDPGETDRTQAGVTRVGTLRAWLVLARASNLPTVWSNCIAGCWLGGWNSSATVLLLCVAASLLYVGGMFLNDVCDVGFDRQYKSDRPIITGSVTRRQAGLAALVMLLGGVLLAATINLHVLFFGALLALVIVAYDLLHKRISWAPLLMAACRFLLYMTAAAAGRSGITPRALDFAIGLGLYIVGLSYLARGETRLRNSSMLWMLLLFAPVIMGLTLKFTLFTALCSLPLLLWVCLGWTVAKQNAGRGVATLLAGIVLVDLLAVSPLSFALWLGFAGLFGAALLFQRYVPAT
;
A
#
# COMPACT_ATOMS: atom_id res chain seq x y z
N MET A 1 -47.11 31.31 16.03
CA MET A 1 -45.93 30.44 16.14
C MET A 1 -46.24 29.16 15.34
N ASP A 2 -45.63 29.04 14.18
CA ASP A 2 -45.88 28.00 13.21
C ASP A 2 -45.03 26.75 13.55
N PRO A 3 -45.59 25.54 13.68
CA PRO A 3 -44.85 24.32 14.05
C PRO A 3 -44.11 23.66 12.87
N GLY A 4 -43.92 24.37 11.74
CA GLY A 4 -43.43 23.82 10.48
C GLY A 4 -41.95 23.95 10.17
N GLU A 5 -41.10 24.54 11.04
CA GLU A 5 -39.74 24.97 10.64
C GLU A 5 -38.56 24.15 11.21
N THR A 6 -38.81 23.04 11.90
CA THR A 6 -37.75 22.22 12.53
C THR A 6 -37.33 20.94 11.76
N ASP A 7 -37.88 20.71 10.56
CA ASP A 7 -37.63 19.44 9.85
C ASP A 7 -36.84 19.57 8.52
N ARG A 8 -36.10 20.65 8.29
CA ARG A 8 -35.37 20.87 7.03
C ARG A 8 -33.85 20.76 7.10
N THR A 9 -33.26 20.35 8.22
CA THR A 9 -31.79 20.28 8.36
C THR A 9 -31.17 18.86 8.38
N GLN A 10 -31.93 17.83 8.01
CA GLN A 10 -31.39 16.49 7.77
C GLN A 10 -31.41 16.13 6.27
N ALA A 11 -31.09 17.08 5.41
CA ALA A 11 -30.99 16.84 3.97
C ALA A 11 -29.63 16.24 3.61
N GLY A 12 -29.57 14.94 3.31
CA GLY A 12 -28.75 14.47 2.22
C GLY A 12 -27.36 13.95 2.53
N VAL A 13 -27.14 13.20 3.62
CA VAL A 13 -26.03 12.21 3.61
C VAL A 13 -26.50 11.05 2.73
N THR A 14 -26.13 11.08 1.43
CA THR A 14 -26.36 9.95 0.53
C THR A 14 -25.68 8.74 1.11
N ARG A 15 -26.45 7.75 1.62
CA ARG A 15 -25.91 6.48 2.08
C ARG A 15 -25.20 5.83 0.90
N VAL A 16 -23.87 5.82 0.95
CA VAL A 16 -23.03 5.08 0.01
C VAL A 16 -23.48 3.63 0.07
N GLY A 17 -23.77 2.99 -1.08
CA GLY A 17 -24.18 1.59 -1.11
C GLY A 17 -23.19 0.74 -0.29
N THR A 18 -23.71 -0.21 0.49
CA THR A 18 -22.91 -0.98 1.47
C THR A 18 -21.63 -1.58 0.86
N LEU A 19 -21.69 -2.12 -0.35
CA LEU A 19 -20.49 -2.66 -1.04
C LEU A 19 -19.46 -1.58 -1.30
N ARG A 20 -19.86 -0.41 -1.79
CA ARG A 20 -18.94 0.71 -2.05
C ARG A 20 -18.29 1.19 -0.75
N ALA A 21 -19.03 1.22 0.36
CA ALA A 21 -18.50 1.58 1.68
C ALA A 21 -17.36 0.63 2.11
N TRP A 22 -17.53 -0.67 1.93
CA TRP A 22 -16.50 -1.66 2.23
C TRP A 22 -15.28 -1.54 1.30
N LEU A 23 -15.48 -1.27 0.01
CA LEU A 23 -14.38 -1.06 -0.94
C LEU A 23 -13.57 0.21 -0.61
N VAL A 24 -14.24 1.28 -0.15
CA VAL A 24 -13.58 2.51 0.29
C VAL A 24 -12.80 2.26 1.58
N LEU A 25 -13.36 1.60 2.58
CA LEU A 25 -12.65 1.21 3.81
C LEU A 25 -11.42 0.33 3.50
N ALA A 26 -11.58 -0.62 2.57
CA ALA A 26 -10.48 -1.50 2.13
C ALA A 26 -9.39 -0.75 1.36
N ARG A 27 -9.62 0.49 0.91
CA ARG A 27 -8.77 1.18 -0.06
C ARG A 27 -8.37 0.25 -1.21
N ALA A 28 -9.38 -0.43 -1.77
CA ALA A 28 -9.20 -1.54 -2.72
C ALA A 28 -8.38 -1.16 -3.96
N SER A 29 -8.29 0.14 -4.28
CA SER A 29 -7.46 0.68 -5.37
C SER A 29 -5.96 0.42 -5.21
N ASN A 30 -5.49 0.11 -4.00
CA ASN A 30 -4.08 -0.19 -3.74
C ASN A 30 -3.75 -1.70 -3.80
N LEU A 31 -4.74 -2.59 -3.91
CA LEU A 31 -4.50 -4.04 -3.99
C LEU A 31 -3.56 -4.45 -5.14
N PRO A 32 -3.62 -3.85 -6.35
CA PRO A 32 -2.66 -4.17 -7.40
C PRO A 32 -1.20 -3.95 -6.97
N THR A 33 -0.92 -2.98 -6.10
CA THR A 33 0.44 -2.74 -5.55
C THR A 33 0.84 -3.79 -4.49
N VAL A 34 -0.13 -4.40 -3.82
CA VAL A 34 0.11 -5.53 -2.91
C VAL A 34 0.46 -6.79 -3.71
N TRP A 35 -0.29 -7.04 -4.78
CA TRP A 35 -0.04 -8.18 -5.65
C TRP A 35 1.28 -8.05 -6.40
N SER A 36 1.65 -6.85 -6.86
CA SER A 36 2.95 -6.63 -7.49
C SER A 36 4.10 -6.93 -6.54
N ASN A 37 4.02 -6.51 -5.26
CA ASN A 37 5.02 -6.86 -4.24
C ASN A 37 5.10 -8.38 -4.00
N CYS A 38 3.96 -9.09 -3.98
CA CYS A 38 3.94 -10.54 -3.83
C CYS A 38 4.62 -11.24 -5.01
N ILE A 39 4.30 -10.84 -6.24
CA ILE A 39 4.88 -11.42 -7.46
C ILE A 39 6.38 -11.12 -7.52
N ALA A 40 6.79 -9.88 -7.30
CA ALA A 40 8.18 -9.46 -7.36
C ALA A 40 9.02 -10.13 -6.26
N GLY A 41 8.56 -10.12 -5.01
CA GLY A 41 9.25 -10.76 -3.90
C GLY A 41 9.43 -12.26 -4.13
N CYS A 42 8.37 -12.97 -4.52
CA CYS A 42 8.44 -14.41 -4.83
C CYS A 42 9.35 -14.71 -6.03
N TRP A 43 9.35 -13.84 -7.06
CA TRP A 43 10.27 -13.95 -8.19
C TRP A 43 11.73 -13.86 -7.76
N LEU A 44 12.06 -12.85 -6.96
CA LEU A 44 13.41 -12.63 -6.44
C LEU A 44 13.82 -13.72 -5.42
N GLY A 45 12.84 -14.33 -4.76
CA GLY A 45 13.04 -15.52 -3.92
C GLY A 45 13.17 -16.85 -4.69
N GLY A 46 13.28 -16.79 -6.02
CA GLY A 46 13.51 -17.98 -6.86
C GLY A 46 12.22 -18.65 -7.34
N TRP A 47 11.11 -17.87 -7.44
CA TRP A 47 9.79 -18.33 -7.84
C TRP A 47 9.35 -19.63 -7.15
N ASN A 48 8.10 -19.94 -7.22
CA ASN A 48 7.52 -21.21 -6.79
C ASN A 48 6.46 -21.64 -7.83
N SER A 49 5.33 -22.15 -7.41
CA SER A 49 4.19 -22.43 -8.28
C SER A 49 3.27 -21.21 -8.38
N SER A 50 2.51 -21.11 -9.49
CA SER A 50 1.48 -20.09 -9.61
C SER A 50 0.41 -20.19 -8.50
N ALA A 51 0.14 -21.41 -8.01
CA ALA A 51 -0.76 -21.63 -6.88
C ALA A 51 -0.22 -21.00 -5.59
N THR A 52 1.08 -21.17 -5.31
CA THR A 52 1.73 -20.51 -4.14
C THR A 52 1.64 -18.99 -4.24
N VAL A 53 1.90 -18.42 -5.42
CA VAL A 53 1.82 -16.96 -5.63
C VAL A 53 0.38 -16.46 -5.46
N LEU A 54 -0.61 -17.19 -5.96
CA LEU A 54 -2.02 -16.84 -5.78
C LEU A 54 -2.40 -16.88 -4.28
N LEU A 55 -2.03 -17.95 -3.57
CA LEU A 55 -2.27 -18.10 -2.14
C LEU A 55 -1.63 -16.96 -1.34
N LEU A 56 -0.39 -16.60 -1.69
CA LEU A 56 0.33 -15.47 -1.12
C LEU A 56 -0.40 -14.13 -1.38
N CYS A 57 -0.87 -13.89 -2.60
CA CYS A 57 -1.65 -12.70 -2.94
C CYS A 57 -2.95 -12.61 -2.14
N VAL A 58 -3.63 -13.73 -1.91
CA VAL A 58 -4.84 -13.78 -1.06
C VAL A 58 -4.48 -13.48 0.39
N ALA A 59 -3.45 -14.13 0.95
CA ALA A 59 -2.99 -13.88 2.31
C ALA A 59 -2.59 -12.40 2.52
N ALA A 60 -1.82 -11.85 1.60
CA ALA A 60 -1.40 -10.45 1.61
C ALA A 60 -2.59 -9.48 1.48
N SER A 61 -3.59 -9.82 0.65
CA SER A 61 -4.82 -9.03 0.53
C SER A 61 -5.60 -9.01 1.83
N LEU A 62 -5.72 -10.14 2.53
CA LEU A 62 -6.36 -10.22 3.83
C LEU A 62 -5.63 -9.37 4.88
N LEU A 63 -4.29 -9.47 4.96
CA LEU A 63 -3.48 -8.65 5.87
C LEU A 63 -3.62 -7.16 5.57
N TYR A 64 -3.55 -6.79 4.28
CA TYR A 64 -3.68 -5.40 3.85
C TYR A 64 -5.07 -4.83 4.18
N VAL A 65 -6.14 -5.51 3.76
CA VAL A 65 -7.52 -5.04 3.98
C VAL A 65 -7.86 -5.03 5.47
N GLY A 66 -7.43 -6.05 6.21
CA GLY A 66 -7.56 -6.09 7.66
C GLY A 66 -6.90 -4.90 8.36
N GLY A 67 -5.68 -4.54 7.91
CA GLY A 67 -4.99 -3.33 8.38
C GLY A 67 -5.76 -2.06 8.04
N MET A 68 -6.28 -1.92 6.81
CA MET A 68 -7.07 -0.73 6.44
C MET A 68 -8.33 -0.58 7.30
N PHE A 69 -9.04 -1.68 7.58
CA PHE A 69 -10.20 -1.65 8.48
C PHE A 69 -9.81 -1.27 9.91
N LEU A 70 -8.70 -1.85 10.42
CA LEU A 70 -8.19 -1.52 11.75
C LEU A 70 -7.78 -0.05 11.84
N ASN A 71 -7.13 0.49 10.81
CA ASN A 71 -6.75 1.89 10.73
C ASN A 71 -7.96 2.81 10.90
N ASP A 72 -9.03 2.60 10.11
CA ASP A 72 -10.24 3.42 10.19
C ASP A 72 -10.98 3.23 11.54
N VAL A 73 -10.92 2.05 12.17
CA VAL A 73 -11.44 1.81 13.53
C VAL A 73 -10.67 2.60 14.59
N CYS A 74 -9.33 2.68 14.47
CA CYS A 74 -8.47 3.44 15.38
C CYS A 74 -8.63 4.96 15.17
N ASP A 75 -8.88 5.38 13.93
CA ASP A 75 -8.94 6.78 13.53
C ASP A 75 -10.30 7.47 13.74
N VAL A 76 -11.33 6.77 14.22
CA VAL A 76 -12.71 7.32 14.39
C VAL A 76 -12.74 8.69 15.09
N GLY A 77 -11.91 8.87 16.14
CA GLY A 77 -11.86 10.14 16.88
C GLY A 77 -11.35 11.32 16.04
N PHE A 78 -10.34 11.07 15.24
CA PHE A 78 -9.75 12.04 14.32
C PHE A 78 -10.67 12.29 13.11
N ASP A 79 -11.19 11.22 12.51
CA ASP A 79 -12.01 11.31 11.30
C ASP A 79 -13.33 12.05 11.53
N ARG A 80 -13.88 11.99 12.74
CA ARG A 80 -15.05 12.82 13.11
C ARG A 80 -14.79 14.32 12.97
N GLN A 81 -13.54 14.75 13.15
CA GLN A 81 -13.19 16.19 13.11
C GLN A 81 -12.75 16.63 11.72
N TYR A 82 -12.12 15.74 10.93
CA TYR A 82 -11.41 16.12 9.71
C TYR A 82 -11.86 15.38 8.45
N LYS A 83 -12.59 14.26 8.56
CA LYS A 83 -12.98 13.37 7.44
C LYS A 83 -14.40 12.82 7.63
N SER A 84 -15.39 13.72 7.62
CA SER A 84 -16.80 13.41 7.87
C SER A 84 -17.44 12.47 6.85
N ASP A 85 -16.80 12.27 5.68
CA ASP A 85 -17.23 11.41 4.57
C ASP A 85 -16.85 9.94 4.74
N ARG A 86 -16.03 9.59 5.76
CA ARG A 86 -15.60 8.20 6.01
C ARG A 86 -16.79 7.29 6.35
N PRO A 87 -16.82 6.04 5.81
CA PRO A 87 -17.94 5.11 5.98
C PRO A 87 -18.34 4.81 7.42
N ILE A 88 -17.37 4.79 8.37
CA ILE A 88 -17.68 4.61 9.79
C ILE A 88 -18.34 5.86 10.38
N ILE A 89 -17.94 7.04 9.92
CA ILE A 89 -18.49 8.31 10.41
C ILE A 89 -19.90 8.54 9.87
N THR A 90 -20.14 8.22 8.58
CA THR A 90 -21.46 8.30 7.95
C THR A 90 -22.45 7.21 8.43
N GLY A 91 -21.96 6.23 9.23
CA GLY A 91 -22.77 5.11 9.71
C GLY A 91 -23.07 4.05 8.63
N SER A 92 -22.46 4.12 7.45
CA SER A 92 -22.61 3.10 6.40
C SER A 92 -22.03 1.74 6.80
N VAL A 93 -21.01 1.74 7.69
CA VAL A 93 -20.43 0.56 8.34
C VAL A 93 -20.24 0.89 9.81
N THR A 94 -20.64 -0.01 10.71
CA THR A 94 -20.43 0.23 12.14
C THR A 94 -18.97 -0.05 12.54
N ARG A 95 -18.46 0.68 13.54
CA ARG A 95 -17.13 0.46 14.10
C ARG A 95 -16.89 -1.00 14.52
N ARG A 96 -17.94 -1.65 15.10
CA ARG A 96 -17.87 -3.05 15.54
C ARG A 96 -17.71 -3.99 14.34
N GLN A 97 -18.49 -3.78 13.26
CA GLN A 97 -18.38 -4.59 12.04
C GLN A 97 -17.00 -4.46 11.41
N ALA A 98 -16.48 -3.23 11.27
CA ALA A 98 -15.14 -2.99 10.75
C ALA A 98 -14.05 -3.64 11.63
N GLY A 99 -14.16 -3.54 12.96
CA GLY A 99 -13.21 -4.16 13.90
C GLY A 99 -13.22 -5.69 13.85
N LEU A 100 -14.39 -6.32 13.79
CA LEU A 100 -14.51 -7.77 13.64
C LEU A 100 -13.95 -8.24 12.28
N ALA A 101 -14.27 -7.53 11.20
CA ALA A 101 -13.74 -7.82 9.88
C ALA A 101 -12.21 -7.68 9.84
N ALA A 102 -11.64 -6.64 10.47
CA ALA A 102 -10.20 -6.46 10.61
C ALA A 102 -9.54 -7.65 11.31
N LEU A 103 -10.09 -8.07 12.45
CA LEU A 103 -9.57 -9.21 13.21
C LEU A 103 -9.61 -10.51 12.40
N VAL A 104 -10.76 -10.82 11.79
CA VAL A 104 -10.93 -12.05 10.97
C VAL A 104 -9.97 -12.05 9.79
N MET A 105 -9.78 -10.91 9.12
CA MET A 105 -8.88 -10.79 7.96
C MET A 105 -7.41 -10.90 8.38
N LEU A 106 -6.99 -10.22 9.45
CA LEU A 106 -5.60 -10.32 9.95
C LEU A 106 -5.27 -11.75 10.37
N LEU A 107 -6.14 -12.40 11.15
CA LEU A 107 -5.95 -13.79 11.55
C LEU A 107 -5.99 -14.73 10.33
N GLY A 108 -6.95 -14.56 9.43
CA GLY A 108 -7.07 -15.34 8.20
C GLY A 108 -5.84 -15.22 7.31
N GLY A 109 -5.28 -14.01 7.17
CA GLY A 109 -4.05 -13.77 6.41
C GLY A 109 -2.83 -14.50 7.00
N VAL A 110 -2.66 -14.46 8.34
CA VAL A 110 -1.59 -15.20 9.03
C VAL A 110 -1.79 -16.71 8.92
N LEU A 111 -3.00 -17.21 9.13
CA LEU A 111 -3.29 -18.64 9.00
C LEU A 111 -3.06 -19.13 7.56
N LEU A 112 -3.42 -18.34 6.56
CA LEU A 112 -3.16 -18.68 5.17
C LEU A 112 -1.66 -18.66 4.85
N ALA A 113 -0.91 -17.71 5.40
CA ALA A 113 0.56 -17.69 5.31
C ALA A 113 1.19 -18.96 5.90
N ALA A 114 0.64 -19.47 6.99
CA ALA A 114 1.10 -20.70 7.65
C ALA A 114 0.99 -21.95 6.75
N THR A 115 0.05 -21.97 5.80
CA THR A 115 -0.13 -23.11 4.87
C THR A 115 0.96 -23.16 3.79
N ILE A 116 1.72 -22.08 3.58
CA ILE A 116 2.78 -22.01 2.57
C ILE A 116 4.08 -22.61 3.13
N ASN A 117 4.66 -22.03 4.16
CA ASN A 117 5.80 -22.57 4.92
C ASN A 117 6.03 -21.75 6.20
N LEU A 118 6.93 -22.25 7.08
CA LEU A 118 7.22 -21.63 8.38
C LEU A 118 7.84 -20.22 8.26
N HIS A 119 8.67 -19.96 7.26
CA HIS A 119 9.27 -18.64 7.06
C HIS A 119 8.22 -17.62 6.60
N VAL A 120 7.29 -18.02 5.74
CA VAL A 120 6.14 -17.18 5.31
C VAL A 120 5.23 -16.90 6.49
N LEU A 121 4.97 -17.87 7.36
CA LEU A 121 4.24 -17.66 8.62
C LEU A 121 4.97 -16.65 9.51
N PHE A 122 6.28 -16.81 9.73
CA PHE A 122 7.07 -15.90 10.59
C PHE A 122 7.01 -14.45 10.09
N PHE A 123 7.32 -14.21 8.81
CA PHE A 123 7.28 -12.85 8.26
C PHE A 123 5.86 -12.30 8.12
N GLY A 124 4.87 -13.14 7.81
CA GLY A 124 3.47 -12.77 7.76
C GLY A 124 2.90 -12.38 9.14
N ALA A 125 3.26 -13.12 10.19
CA ALA A 125 2.88 -12.78 11.56
C ALA A 125 3.56 -11.49 12.03
N LEU A 126 4.85 -11.30 11.72
CA LEU A 126 5.57 -10.06 12.01
C LEU A 126 4.96 -8.88 11.25
N LEU A 127 4.56 -9.07 9.99
CA LEU A 127 3.84 -8.06 9.21
C LEU A 127 2.52 -7.69 9.90
N ALA A 128 1.71 -8.66 10.32
CA ALA A 128 0.47 -8.41 11.04
C ALA A 128 0.71 -7.61 12.34
N LEU A 129 1.76 -7.97 13.10
CA LEU A 129 2.15 -7.24 14.31
C LEU A 129 2.53 -5.78 14.00
N VAL A 130 3.32 -5.53 12.96
CA VAL A 130 3.73 -4.17 12.57
C VAL A 130 2.54 -3.37 12.03
N ILE A 131 1.58 -3.99 11.32
CA ILE A 131 0.32 -3.35 10.91
C ILE A 131 -0.44 -2.86 12.16
N VAL A 132 -0.64 -3.73 13.15
CA VAL A 132 -1.34 -3.36 14.40
C VAL A 132 -0.58 -2.25 15.14
N ALA A 133 0.75 -2.36 15.25
CA ALA A 133 1.58 -1.33 15.88
C ALA A 133 1.47 0.02 15.15
N TYR A 134 1.49 0.01 13.81
CA TYR A 134 1.29 1.22 13.02
C TYR A 134 -0.06 1.86 13.32
N ASP A 135 -1.16 1.10 13.27
CA ASP A 135 -2.50 1.62 13.45
C ASP A 135 -2.75 2.20 14.86
N LEU A 136 -2.11 1.61 15.87
CA LEU A 136 -2.21 2.11 17.25
C LEU A 136 -1.33 3.35 17.52
N LEU A 137 -0.19 3.47 16.83
CA LEU A 137 0.84 4.45 17.18
C LEU A 137 0.96 5.62 16.19
N HIS A 138 0.50 5.48 14.93
CA HIS A 138 0.82 6.42 13.85
C HIS A 138 0.41 7.87 14.10
N LYS A 139 -0.60 8.12 14.93
CA LYS A 139 -1.01 9.47 15.35
C LYS A 139 -0.15 10.04 16.49
N ARG A 140 0.56 9.19 17.22
CA ARG A 140 1.29 9.56 18.44
C ARG A 140 2.78 9.77 18.20
N ILE A 141 3.35 9.14 17.16
CA ILE A 141 4.78 9.14 16.88
C ILE A 141 5.11 9.81 15.55
N SER A 142 6.16 10.62 15.53
CA SER A 142 6.62 11.32 14.31
C SER A 142 7.26 10.38 13.28
N TRP A 143 7.87 9.30 13.75
CA TRP A 143 8.54 8.30 12.92
C TRP A 143 7.63 7.16 12.41
N ALA A 144 6.30 7.27 12.56
CA ALA A 144 5.36 6.30 12.00
C ALA A 144 5.50 6.01 10.49
N PRO A 145 6.02 6.91 9.62
CA PRO A 145 6.38 6.57 8.25
C PRO A 145 7.35 5.37 8.14
N LEU A 146 8.21 5.16 9.13
CA LEU A 146 9.10 3.99 9.19
C LEU A 146 8.31 2.68 9.44
N LEU A 147 7.25 2.72 10.26
CA LEU A 147 6.37 1.56 10.44
C LEU A 147 5.60 1.24 9.15
N MET A 148 5.14 2.25 8.42
CA MET A 148 4.51 2.06 7.11
C MET A 148 5.49 1.41 6.12
N ALA A 149 6.73 1.88 6.09
CA ALA A 149 7.79 1.29 5.28
C ALA A 149 8.11 -0.15 5.71
N ALA A 150 8.15 -0.41 7.03
CA ALA A 150 8.35 -1.75 7.57
C ALA A 150 7.23 -2.72 7.15
N CYS A 151 5.97 -2.28 7.06
CA CYS A 151 4.88 -3.10 6.54
C CYS A 151 5.17 -3.53 5.09
N ARG A 152 5.63 -2.62 4.22
CA ARG A 152 5.95 -2.96 2.82
C ARG A 152 7.21 -3.81 2.71
N PHE A 153 8.24 -3.51 3.49
CA PHE A 153 9.44 -4.34 3.60
C PHE A 153 9.10 -5.78 4.00
N LEU A 154 8.30 -5.95 5.07
CA LEU A 154 7.91 -7.27 5.57
C LEU A 154 7.02 -8.02 4.59
N LEU A 155 6.12 -7.34 3.88
CA LEU A 155 5.35 -7.94 2.80
C LEU A 155 6.28 -8.53 1.73
N TYR A 156 7.31 -7.78 1.36
CA TYR A 156 8.29 -8.23 0.38
C TYR A 156 9.11 -9.42 0.88
N MET A 157 9.52 -9.42 2.16
CA MET A 157 10.21 -10.55 2.80
C MET A 157 9.30 -11.78 2.89
N THR A 158 8.02 -11.61 3.25
CA THR A 158 7.01 -12.68 3.24
C THR A 158 6.91 -13.32 1.86
N ALA A 159 6.91 -12.48 0.82
CA ALA A 159 6.82 -12.94 -0.57
C ALA A 159 8.11 -13.66 -1.01
N ALA A 160 9.28 -13.13 -0.69
CA ALA A 160 10.56 -13.77 -1.00
C ALA A 160 10.70 -15.13 -0.30
N ALA A 161 10.27 -15.22 0.97
CA ALA A 161 10.28 -16.46 1.74
C ALA A 161 9.37 -17.56 1.16
N ALA A 162 8.40 -17.21 0.32
CA ALA A 162 7.56 -18.18 -0.41
C ALA A 162 8.25 -18.75 -1.66
N GLY A 163 9.31 -18.12 -2.15
CA GLY A 163 10.12 -18.62 -3.26
C GLY A 163 11.00 -19.81 -2.85
N ARG A 164 11.45 -20.60 -3.83
CA ARG A 164 12.26 -21.80 -3.59
C ARG A 164 13.64 -21.52 -2.99
N SER A 165 14.22 -20.35 -3.30
CA SER A 165 15.53 -19.92 -2.78
C SER A 165 15.40 -19.13 -1.48
N GLY A 166 14.17 -18.82 -1.03
CA GLY A 166 13.92 -17.99 0.14
C GLY A 166 14.38 -16.54 -0.04
N ILE A 167 14.82 -15.93 1.05
CA ILE A 167 15.27 -14.52 1.03
C ILE A 167 16.67 -14.46 0.39
N THR A 168 16.74 -13.93 -0.82
CA THR A 168 18.00 -13.66 -1.51
C THR A 168 18.53 -12.26 -1.18
N PRO A 169 19.85 -11.99 -1.32
CA PRO A 169 20.38 -10.63 -1.17
C PRO A 169 19.67 -9.61 -2.06
N ARG A 170 19.35 -9.99 -3.31
CA ARG A 170 18.63 -9.12 -4.23
C ARG A 170 17.21 -8.81 -3.76
N ALA A 171 16.49 -9.78 -3.17
CA ALA A 171 15.18 -9.55 -2.58
C ALA A 171 15.27 -8.57 -1.41
N LEU A 172 16.30 -8.70 -0.57
CA LEU A 172 16.56 -7.79 0.55
C LEU A 172 16.87 -6.36 0.06
N ASP A 173 17.74 -6.22 -0.94
CA ASP A 173 18.10 -4.92 -1.50
C ASP A 173 16.85 -4.18 -2.02
N PHE A 174 16.02 -4.84 -2.84
CA PHE A 174 14.81 -4.21 -3.36
C PHE A 174 13.74 -3.97 -2.31
N ALA A 175 13.66 -4.82 -1.27
CA ALA A 175 12.79 -4.54 -0.13
C ALA A 175 13.21 -3.28 0.63
N ILE A 176 14.52 -3.06 0.80
CA ILE A 176 15.07 -1.81 1.38
C ILE A 176 14.76 -0.63 0.45
N GLY A 177 15.00 -0.77 -0.84
CA GLY A 177 14.69 0.27 -1.84
C GLY A 177 13.22 0.67 -1.83
N LEU A 178 12.31 -0.30 -1.81
CA LEU A 178 10.89 -0.07 -1.66
C LEU A 178 10.55 0.59 -0.31
N GLY A 179 11.16 0.12 0.78
CA GLY A 179 11.00 0.72 2.11
C GLY A 179 11.36 2.22 2.10
N LEU A 180 12.50 2.59 1.53
CA LEU A 180 12.93 3.98 1.39
C LEU A 180 11.95 4.80 0.52
N TYR A 181 11.48 4.23 -0.58
CA TYR A 181 10.43 4.84 -1.41
C TYR A 181 9.17 5.15 -0.58
N ILE A 182 8.71 4.19 0.24
CA ILE A 182 7.53 4.36 1.10
C ILE A 182 7.78 5.39 2.21
N VAL A 183 8.99 5.46 2.77
CA VAL A 183 9.37 6.53 3.71
C VAL A 183 9.20 7.90 3.04
N GLY A 184 9.81 8.09 1.86
CA GLY A 184 9.71 9.33 1.11
C GLY A 184 8.26 9.73 0.82
N LEU A 185 7.47 8.78 0.32
CA LEU A 185 6.05 8.97 0.02
C LEU A 185 5.23 9.33 1.28
N SER A 186 5.46 8.63 2.39
CA SER A 186 4.71 8.83 3.63
C SER A 186 5.03 10.17 4.30
N TYR A 187 6.28 10.63 4.26
CA TYR A 187 6.62 11.96 4.74
C TYR A 187 6.09 13.05 3.81
N LEU A 188 6.08 12.82 2.50
CA LEU A 188 5.46 13.73 1.54
C LEU A 188 3.96 13.89 1.82
N ALA A 189 3.24 12.79 2.06
CA ALA A 189 1.83 12.79 2.42
C ALA A 189 1.54 13.55 3.73
N ARG A 190 2.45 13.50 4.71
CA ARG A 190 2.34 14.25 5.98
C ARG A 190 2.72 15.72 5.86
N GLY A 191 3.55 16.08 4.89
CA GLY A 191 4.09 17.42 4.70
C GLY A 191 3.06 18.44 4.24
N GLU A 192 1.84 18.04 3.93
CA GLU A 192 0.72 18.92 3.59
C GLU A 192 0.48 20.03 4.64
N THR A 193 0.94 19.81 5.88
CA THR A 193 0.62 20.74 6.98
C THR A 193 1.82 21.49 7.59
N ARG A 194 3.08 21.12 7.35
CA ARG A 194 4.17 21.67 8.19
C ARG A 194 5.55 22.00 7.59
N LEU A 195 5.99 21.47 6.43
CA LEU A 195 7.42 21.56 6.10
C LEU A 195 7.72 21.94 4.64
N ARG A 196 7.69 23.22 4.32
CA ARG A 196 8.13 23.75 3.00
C ARG A 196 9.62 23.53 2.67
N ASN A 197 10.48 23.30 3.65
CA ASN A 197 11.92 23.14 3.45
C ASN A 197 12.46 21.69 3.50
N SER A 198 11.71 20.71 4.03
CA SER A 198 12.17 19.32 4.13
C SER A 198 11.71 18.43 2.97
N SER A 199 10.92 18.97 2.05
CA SER A 199 10.33 18.21 0.92
C SER A 199 11.37 17.63 -0.03
N MET A 200 12.54 18.26 -0.17
CA MET A 200 13.59 17.81 -1.08
C MET A 200 14.26 16.50 -0.63
N LEU A 201 14.51 16.34 0.68
CA LEU A 201 15.11 15.11 1.21
C LEU A 201 14.18 13.90 1.01
N TRP A 202 12.88 14.07 1.31
CA TRP A 202 11.90 13.00 1.14
C TRP A 202 11.70 12.62 -0.34
N MET A 203 11.80 13.61 -1.22
CA MET A 203 11.80 13.39 -2.67
C MET A 203 12.99 12.51 -3.11
N LEU A 204 14.19 12.73 -2.58
CA LEU A 204 15.36 11.91 -2.91
C LEU A 204 15.15 10.44 -2.58
N LEU A 205 14.44 10.12 -1.49
CA LEU A 205 14.13 8.73 -1.12
C LEU A 205 13.23 8.02 -2.14
N LEU A 206 12.43 8.75 -2.91
CA LEU A 206 11.61 8.18 -3.99
C LEU A 206 12.48 7.62 -5.14
N PHE A 207 13.71 8.07 -5.28
CA PHE A 207 14.67 7.57 -6.27
C PHE A 207 15.53 6.41 -5.77
N ALA A 208 15.42 6.04 -4.49
CA ALA A 208 16.22 4.96 -3.90
C ALA A 208 16.14 3.63 -4.70
N PRO A 209 14.97 3.14 -5.17
CA PRO A 209 14.91 1.91 -5.96
C PRO A 209 15.68 2.01 -7.28
N VAL A 210 15.68 3.19 -7.92
CA VAL A 210 16.42 3.43 -9.17
C VAL A 210 17.93 3.40 -8.89
N ILE A 211 18.38 4.11 -7.87
CA ILE A 211 19.79 4.14 -7.47
C ILE A 211 20.27 2.72 -7.17
N MET A 212 19.51 1.96 -6.37
CA MET A 212 19.85 0.58 -6.02
C MET A 212 19.86 -0.34 -7.26
N GLY A 213 18.87 -0.23 -8.13
CA GLY A 213 18.82 -1.01 -9.37
C GLY A 213 20.02 -0.78 -10.27
N LEU A 214 20.47 0.47 -10.40
CA LEU A 214 21.63 0.86 -11.22
C LEU A 214 22.97 0.50 -10.56
N THR A 215 23.10 0.62 -9.23
CA THR A 215 24.35 0.29 -8.52
C THR A 215 24.58 -1.21 -8.39
N LEU A 216 23.53 -2.00 -8.17
CA LEU A 216 23.63 -3.45 -8.02
C LEU A 216 23.93 -4.17 -9.33
N LYS A 217 23.38 -3.71 -10.44
CA LYS A 217 23.66 -4.27 -11.77
C LYS A 217 23.41 -3.25 -12.87
N PHE A 218 24.43 -2.45 -13.17
CA PHE A 218 24.35 -1.52 -14.27
C PHE A 218 24.38 -2.26 -15.61
N THR A 219 23.27 -2.23 -16.32
CA THR A 219 23.16 -2.68 -17.72
C THR A 219 22.29 -1.67 -18.46
N LEU A 220 22.46 -1.57 -19.79
CA LEU A 220 21.58 -0.74 -20.61
C LEU A 220 20.10 -1.11 -20.37
N PHE A 221 19.81 -2.38 -20.21
CA PHE A 221 18.46 -2.85 -19.94
C PHE A 221 17.93 -2.37 -18.58
N THR A 222 18.73 -2.44 -17.50
CA THR A 222 18.33 -1.90 -16.18
C THR A 222 18.12 -0.39 -16.24
N ALA A 223 18.96 0.34 -16.97
CA ALA A 223 18.79 1.78 -17.20
C ALA A 223 17.47 2.08 -17.93
N LEU A 224 17.14 1.35 -18.99
CA LEU A 224 15.88 1.50 -19.71
C LEU A 224 14.66 1.17 -18.83
N CYS A 225 14.73 0.10 -18.01
CA CYS A 225 13.66 -0.27 -17.09
C CYS A 225 13.47 0.72 -15.94
N SER A 226 14.46 1.55 -15.63
CA SER A 226 14.36 2.60 -14.61
C SER A 226 13.62 3.85 -15.11
N LEU A 227 13.59 4.10 -16.42
CA LEU A 227 12.97 5.29 -17.02
C LEU A 227 11.49 5.46 -16.68
N PRO A 228 10.62 4.42 -16.76
CA PRO A 228 9.21 4.56 -16.37
C PRO A 228 9.05 5.04 -14.93
N LEU A 229 9.83 4.49 -14.00
CA LEU A 229 9.78 4.91 -12.59
C LEU A 229 10.28 6.34 -12.40
N LEU A 230 11.41 6.71 -13.04
CA LEU A 230 11.94 8.08 -12.99
C LEU A 230 10.90 9.11 -13.48
N LEU A 231 10.34 8.89 -14.65
CA LEU A 231 9.31 9.76 -15.24
C LEU A 231 8.08 9.83 -14.34
N TRP A 232 7.68 8.69 -13.77
CA TRP A 232 6.51 8.61 -12.89
C TRP A 232 6.71 9.34 -11.56
N VAL A 233 7.89 9.25 -10.95
CA VAL A 233 8.23 10.01 -9.75
C VAL A 233 8.24 11.51 -10.02
N CYS A 234 8.81 11.95 -11.15
CA CYS A 234 8.78 13.36 -11.56
C CYS A 234 7.34 13.85 -11.79
N LEU A 235 6.50 13.05 -12.46
CA LEU A 235 5.09 13.37 -12.64
C LEU A 235 4.34 13.45 -11.31
N GLY A 236 4.50 12.44 -10.44
CA GLY A 236 3.88 12.42 -9.11
C GLY A 236 4.26 13.61 -8.26
N TRP A 237 5.53 14.04 -8.34
CA TRP A 237 6.01 15.24 -7.67
C TRP A 237 5.36 16.53 -8.21
N THR A 238 5.26 16.69 -9.54
CA THR A 238 4.61 17.86 -10.14
C THR A 238 3.13 17.93 -9.80
N VAL A 239 2.44 16.78 -9.80
CA VAL A 239 1.04 16.67 -9.37
C VAL A 239 0.90 16.98 -7.89
N ALA A 240 1.82 16.51 -7.03
CA ALA A 240 1.79 16.77 -5.58
C ALA A 240 1.92 18.25 -5.24
N LYS A 241 2.67 19.03 -6.04
CA LYS A 241 2.76 20.50 -5.88
C LYS A 241 1.43 21.20 -6.12
N GLN A 242 0.56 20.65 -6.95
CA GLN A 242 -0.76 21.20 -7.28
C GLN A 242 -1.84 20.66 -6.36
N ASN A 243 -1.80 19.36 -6.09
CA ASN A 243 -2.73 18.64 -5.22
C ASN A 243 -2.01 17.46 -4.58
N ALA A 244 -1.72 17.60 -3.30
CA ALA A 244 -0.92 16.63 -2.57
C ALA A 244 -1.59 15.25 -2.50
N GLY A 245 -2.90 15.15 -2.28
CA GLY A 245 -3.62 13.88 -2.26
C GLY A 245 -3.53 13.13 -3.60
N ARG A 246 -3.69 13.86 -4.73
CA ARG A 246 -3.51 13.29 -6.07
C ARG A 246 -2.07 12.86 -6.32
N GLY A 247 -1.09 13.67 -5.87
CA GLY A 247 0.32 13.33 -5.99
C GLY A 247 0.68 12.06 -5.23
N VAL A 248 0.20 11.93 -4.01
CA VAL A 248 0.36 10.70 -3.19
C VAL A 248 -0.29 9.50 -3.87
N ALA A 249 -1.51 9.62 -4.39
CA ALA A 249 -2.18 8.55 -5.12
C ALA A 249 -1.38 8.13 -6.38
N THR A 250 -0.86 9.11 -7.14
CA THR A 250 0.02 8.86 -8.30
C THR A 250 1.26 8.07 -7.87
N LEU A 251 1.96 8.51 -6.83
CA LEU A 251 3.17 7.84 -6.34
C LEU A 251 2.87 6.45 -5.76
N LEU A 252 1.70 6.22 -5.15
CA LEU A 252 1.28 4.88 -4.71
C LEU A 252 1.19 3.90 -5.88
N ALA A 253 0.63 4.30 -7.02
CA ALA A 253 0.62 3.46 -8.21
C ALA A 253 2.05 3.15 -8.70
N GLY A 254 3.00 4.06 -8.50
CA GLY A 254 4.42 3.90 -8.82
C GLY A 254 5.11 2.72 -8.13
N ILE A 255 4.54 2.17 -7.05
CA ILE A 255 5.05 0.95 -6.39
C ILE A 255 5.15 -0.21 -7.39
N VAL A 256 4.19 -0.34 -8.30
CA VAL A 256 4.23 -1.38 -9.34
C VAL A 256 5.44 -1.22 -10.27
N LEU A 257 5.86 0.03 -10.54
CA LEU A 257 7.04 0.32 -11.36
C LEU A 257 8.34 0.04 -10.59
N VAL A 258 8.36 0.21 -9.26
CA VAL A 258 9.47 -0.23 -8.40
C VAL A 258 9.64 -1.74 -8.51
N ASP A 259 8.54 -2.49 -8.44
CA ASP A 259 8.54 -3.96 -8.55
C ASP A 259 8.96 -4.42 -9.96
N LEU A 260 8.49 -3.74 -11.01
CA LEU A 260 8.91 -4.00 -12.38
C LEU A 260 10.43 -3.85 -12.54
N LEU A 261 11.01 -2.80 -11.96
CA LEU A 261 12.46 -2.60 -11.96
C LEU A 261 13.19 -3.72 -11.19
N ALA A 262 12.66 -4.14 -10.04
CA ALA A 262 13.26 -5.18 -9.19
C ALA A 262 13.40 -6.54 -9.91
N VAL A 263 12.42 -6.90 -10.72
CA VAL A 263 12.35 -8.19 -11.41
C VAL A 263 13.00 -8.19 -12.80
N SER A 264 13.55 -7.06 -13.22
CA SER A 264 14.25 -6.91 -14.51
C SER A 264 15.60 -7.67 -14.55
N PRO A 265 15.98 -8.37 -15.65
CA PRO A 265 15.26 -8.57 -16.91
C PRO A 265 14.18 -9.66 -16.84
N LEU A 266 13.02 -9.37 -17.40
CA LEU A 266 11.85 -10.26 -17.37
C LEU A 266 11.52 -10.84 -18.74
N SER A 267 10.73 -11.92 -18.70
CA SER A 267 9.99 -12.34 -19.89
C SER A 267 8.93 -11.28 -20.25
N PHE A 268 8.64 -11.14 -21.53
CA PHE A 268 7.64 -10.19 -22.04
C PHE A 268 6.26 -10.39 -21.38
N ALA A 269 5.87 -11.64 -21.11
CA ALA A 269 4.60 -11.94 -20.44
C ALA A 269 4.49 -11.35 -19.02
N LEU A 270 5.57 -11.45 -18.23
CA LEU A 270 5.59 -10.85 -16.89
C LEU A 270 5.60 -9.32 -16.95
N TRP A 271 6.30 -8.76 -17.94
CA TRP A 271 6.28 -7.31 -18.15
C TRP A 271 4.85 -6.80 -18.43
N LEU A 272 4.10 -7.50 -19.30
CA LEU A 272 2.68 -7.21 -19.53
C LEU A 272 1.84 -7.36 -18.27
N GLY A 273 2.13 -8.35 -17.42
CA GLY A 273 1.46 -8.54 -16.13
C GLY A 273 1.63 -7.33 -15.21
N PHE A 274 2.85 -6.82 -15.05
CA PHE A 274 3.10 -5.61 -14.25
C PHE A 274 2.48 -4.35 -14.88
N ALA A 275 2.53 -4.21 -16.21
CA ALA A 275 1.85 -3.12 -16.91
C ALA A 275 0.32 -3.17 -16.68
N GLY A 276 -0.27 -4.37 -16.69
CA GLY A 276 -1.67 -4.61 -16.35
C GLY A 276 -2.00 -4.22 -14.91
N LEU A 277 -1.16 -4.61 -13.92
CA LEU A 277 -1.33 -4.22 -12.52
C LEU A 277 -1.20 -2.71 -12.33
N PHE A 278 -0.27 -2.07 -13.03
CA PHE A 278 -0.13 -0.62 -13.01
C PHE A 278 -1.39 0.07 -13.56
N GLY A 279 -1.87 -0.37 -14.72
CA GLY A 279 -3.13 0.12 -15.31
C GLY A 279 -4.33 -0.11 -14.39
N ALA A 280 -4.41 -1.29 -13.73
CA ALA A 280 -5.45 -1.59 -12.75
C ALA A 280 -5.40 -0.67 -11.53
N ALA A 281 -4.20 -0.37 -11.00
CA ALA A 281 -4.04 0.57 -9.90
C ALA A 281 -4.58 1.97 -10.27
N LEU A 282 -4.23 2.47 -11.45
CA LEU A 282 -4.72 3.76 -11.95
C LEU A 282 -6.24 3.77 -12.19
N LEU A 283 -6.77 2.69 -12.77
CA LEU A 283 -8.19 2.55 -13.02
C LEU A 283 -8.99 2.50 -11.71
N PHE A 284 -8.56 1.69 -10.75
CA PHE A 284 -9.27 1.55 -9.48
C PHE A 284 -9.26 2.84 -8.66
N GLN A 285 -8.19 3.64 -8.74
CA GLN A 285 -8.12 4.95 -8.09
C GLN A 285 -9.18 5.95 -8.59
N ARG A 286 -9.77 5.74 -9.79
CA ARG A 286 -10.88 6.56 -10.27
C ARG A 286 -12.20 6.28 -9.53
N TYR A 287 -12.37 5.07 -9.00
CA TYR A 287 -13.61 4.64 -8.34
C TYR A 287 -13.50 4.60 -6.83
N VAL A 288 -12.31 4.30 -6.29
CA VAL A 288 -12.03 4.17 -4.86
C VAL A 288 -10.81 5.02 -4.53
N PRO A 289 -10.92 5.98 -3.58
CA PRO A 289 -9.78 6.79 -3.14
C PRO A 289 -8.63 5.91 -2.64
N ALA A 290 -7.40 6.25 -3.00
CA ALA A 290 -6.20 5.54 -2.56
C ALA A 290 -5.76 5.94 -1.14
N THR A 291 -6.24 7.10 -0.65
CA THR A 291 -5.89 7.71 0.66
C THR A 291 -7.11 8.08 1.47
#